data_22a5b45de2edbc122a8c1cdf8ebb9b28
#
_entry.id   22a5b45de2edbc122a8c1cdf8ebb9b28
#
_cell.length_a   1.000
_cell.length_b   1.000
_cell.length_c   1.000
_cell.angle_alpha   90.00
_cell.angle_beta   90.00
_cell.angle_gamma   90.00
#
_symmetry.space_group_name_H-M   'P 1'
#
loop_
_entity.id
_entity.type
_entity.pdbx_description
1 polymer ?
#
loop_
_entity_poly.entity_id
_entity_poly.type
_entity_poly.pdbx_seq_one_letter_code
_entity_poly.pdbx_strand_id
1 'polypeptide(L)'
;MTRFVVGALGGLVLLMALVRPSVSVTAQTSLPLANLGLEHLDIVVPDPAVSARFYARIFRTTLHQQPVRDSLRYFVLLGELPADRQVGYVAIGAGQGRAPSIGHYCVLAQTYNRDAFAAALRAAGLPSQATAPGPIGMWPDPDGLELQLFQPPAGLVTAAVKSPLPVDGEGVVSPLGVDHVLLHVSNLDRSLAYYRALYGASAERPRDASGRAWFQLARGTRIGLEQTAGAARIAHYAVRVSPFDRGALTNRLRELGARVLPAPDEPDVVRFADDNGILVEVRLASAS
;
A
#
# COMPACT_ATOMS: atom_id res chain seq x y z
N MET A 1 -48.39 -82.29 5.28
CA MET A 1 -48.49 -80.90 5.70
C MET A 1 -47.14 -80.24 5.40
N THR A 2 -47.00 -79.61 4.24
CA THR A 2 -45.74 -79.06 3.71
C THR A 2 -45.83 -77.56 3.78
N ARG A 3 -44.97 -76.94 4.56
CA ARG A 3 -44.88 -75.48 4.66
C ARG A 3 -43.84 -74.99 3.69
N PHE A 4 -44.25 -74.15 2.75
CA PHE A 4 -43.34 -73.37 1.88
C PHE A 4 -42.84 -72.16 2.63
N VAL A 5 -41.48 -71.93 2.61
CA VAL A 5 -40.82 -70.72 3.06
C VAL A 5 -40.44 -69.90 1.83
N VAL A 6 -41.03 -68.74 1.70
CA VAL A 6 -40.70 -67.78 0.65
C VAL A 6 -39.58 -66.92 1.16
N GLY A 7 -38.41 -67.02 0.53
CA GLY A 7 -37.25 -66.14 0.82
C GLY A 7 -37.32 -64.83 -0.03
N ALA A 8 -37.35 -63.70 0.66
CA ALA A 8 -37.23 -62.36 0.02
C ALA A 8 -35.77 -62.01 -0.18
N LEU A 9 -35.36 -61.92 -1.43
CA LEU A 9 -34.07 -61.30 -1.80
C LEU A 9 -34.21 -59.75 -1.77
N GLY A 10 -33.63 -59.13 -0.75
CA GLY A 10 -33.47 -57.66 -0.70
C GLY A 10 -32.25 -57.27 -1.47
N GLY A 11 -32.43 -56.64 -2.63
CA GLY A 11 -31.34 -56.06 -3.39
C GLY A 11 -30.83 -54.75 -2.75
N LEU A 12 -29.58 -54.74 -2.29
CA LEU A 12 -28.88 -53.56 -1.78
C LEU A 12 -28.38 -52.75 -2.98
N VAL A 13 -29.07 -51.66 -3.31
CA VAL A 13 -28.57 -50.69 -4.31
C VAL A 13 -27.53 -49.79 -3.63
N LEU A 14 -26.27 -50.05 -3.92
CA LEU A 14 -25.14 -49.22 -3.46
C LEU A 14 -25.08 -47.95 -4.30
N LEU A 15 -25.59 -46.83 -3.77
CA LEU A 15 -25.48 -45.52 -4.39
C LEU A 15 -24.02 -45.03 -4.20
N MET A 16 -23.15 -45.22 -5.18
CA MET A 16 -21.84 -44.57 -5.21
C MET A 16 -22.04 -43.11 -5.50
N ALA A 17 -21.98 -42.28 -4.46
CA ALA A 17 -21.83 -40.82 -4.60
C ALA A 17 -20.48 -40.52 -5.22
N LEU A 18 -20.46 -40.13 -6.49
CA LEU A 18 -19.28 -39.56 -7.16
C LEU A 18 -18.95 -38.25 -6.50
N VAL A 19 -18.06 -38.25 -5.50
CA VAL A 19 -17.43 -37.05 -4.98
C VAL A 19 -16.52 -36.52 -6.08
N ARG A 20 -17.02 -35.56 -6.83
CA ARG A 20 -16.18 -34.78 -7.75
C ARG A 20 -15.22 -33.95 -6.89
N PRO A 21 -13.89 -34.08 -7.05
CA PRO A 21 -12.99 -33.19 -6.39
C PRO A 21 -13.27 -31.76 -6.90
N SER A 22 -13.70 -30.89 -6.00
CA SER A 22 -13.77 -29.45 -6.29
C SER A 22 -12.34 -28.98 -6.51
N VAL A 23 -11.93 -28.88 -7.76
CA VAL A 23 -10.68 -28.19 -8.11
C VAL A 23 -10.94 -26.73 -7.78
N SER A 24 -10.49 -26.30 -6.61
CA SER A 24 -10.37 -24.88 -6.30
C SER A 24 -9.39 -24.30 -7.31
N VAL A 25 -9.89 -23.67 -8.36
CA VAL A 25 -9.09 -22.83 -9.23
C VAL A 25 -8.67 -21.66 -8.37
N THR A 26 -7.51 -21.78 -7.73
CA THR A 26 -6.86 -20.63 -7.11
C THR A 26 -6.59 -19.64 -8.23
N ALA A 27 -7.23 -18.48 -8.16
CA ALA A 27 -7.04 -17.42 -9.13
C ALA A 27 -5.55 -17.14 -9.22
N GLN A 28 -4.98 -17.33 -10.41
CA GLN A 28 -3.54 -17.23 -10.63
C GLN A 28 -3.16 -15.77 -10.71
N THR A 29 -2.18 -15.33 -9.92
CA THR A 29 -1.60 -14.00 -10.07
C THR A 29 -0.92 -13.90 -11.43
N SER A 30 -1.37 -12.98 -12.25
CA SER A 30 -0.87 -12.73 -13.60
C SER A 30 -0.46 -11.28 -13.79
N LEU A 31 0.31 -11.01 -14.83
CA LEU A 31 0.58 -9.63 -15.29
C LEU A 31 -0.33 -9.31 -16.50
N PRO A 32 -0.86 -8.09 -16.60
CA PRO A 32 -0.78 -7.01 -15.61
C PRO A 32 -1.50 -7.34 -14.30
N LEU A 33 -0.96 -6.81 -13.19
CA LEU A 33 -1.49 -7.05 -11.85
C LEU A 33 -2.86 -6.42 -11.67
N ALA A 34 -3.89 -7.23 -11.39
CA ALA A 34 -5.19 -6.74 -10.96
C ALA A 34 -5.06 -6.15 -9.54
N ASN A 35 -4.96 -4.82 -9.44
CA ASN A 35 -4.71 -4.14 -8.19
C ASN A 35 -5.97 -3.49 -7.60
N LEU A 36 -5.92 -3.23 -6.30
CA LEU A 36 -6.92 -2.48 -5.52
C LEU A 36 -6.39 -1.10 -5.11
N GLY A 37 -5.26 -0.65 -5.66
CA GLY A 37 -4.63 0.64 -5.39
C GLY A 37 -3.57 0.61 -4.28
N LEU A 38 -3.00 1.78 -4.01
CA LEU A 38 -2.07 1.98 -2.89
C LEU A 38 -2.80 1.84 -1.56
N GLU A 39 -2.19 1.14 -0.61
CA GLU A 39 -2.68 1.04 0.76
C GLU A 39 -1.83 1.85 1.72
N HIS A 40 -0.53 1.57 1.80
CA HIS A 40 0.31 2.20 2.81
C HIS A 40 1.73 2.50 2.32
N LEU A 41 2.40 3.31 3.12
CA LEU A 41 3.83 3.57 3.07
C LEU A 41 4.48 3.08 4.36
N ASP A 42 5.71 2.62 4.28
CA ASP A 42 6.57 2.38 5.42
C ASP A 42 7.68 3.43 5.45
N ILE A 43 7.78 4.16 6.53
CA ILE A 43 8.89 5.09 6.74
C ILE A 43 9.76 4.60 7.90
N VAL A 44 11.06 4.79 7.75
CA VAL A 44 12.04 4.49 8.77
C VAL A 44 12.67 5.77 9.27
N VAL A 45 12.70 5.96 10.58
CA VAL A 45 13.14 7.18 11.24
C VAL A 45 13.94 6.84 12.51
N PRO A 46 14.73 7.76 13.07
CA PRO A 46 15.45 7.54 14.33
C PRO A 46 14.51 7.31 15.52
N ASP A 47 13.45 8.10 15.65
CA ASP A 47 12.45 8.01 16.72
C ASP A 47 11.04 7.87 16.16
N PRO A 48 10.54 6.62 16.01
CA PRO A 48 9.21 6.37 15.48
C PRO A 48 8.08 6.97 16.32
N ALA A 49 8.24 7.07 17.64
CA ALA A 49 7.20 7.59 18.52
C ALA A 49 7.01 9.11 18.33
N VAL A 50 8.11 9.84 18.20
CA VAL A 50 8.10 11.29 17.93
C VAL A 50 7.47 11.54 16.56
N SER A 51 7.94 10.86 15.53
CA SER A 51 7.41 11.03 14.16
C SER A 51 5.92 10.67 14.09
N ALA A 52 5.48 9.59 14.75
CA ALA A 52 4.07 9.21 14.75
C ALA A 52 3.17 10.27 15.38
N ARG A 53 3.59 10.86 16.50
CA ARG A 53 2.86 11.98 17.15
C ARG A 53 2.87 13.24 16.28
N PHE A 54 3.97 13.51 15.58
CA PHE A 54 4.04 14.61 14.62
C PHE A 54 2.93 14.48 13.56
N TYR A 55 2.82 13.34 12.89
CA TYR A 55 1.77 13.11 11.87
C TYR A 55 0.36 13.12 12.45
N ALA A 56 0.17 12.58 13.66
CA ALA A 56 -1.13 12.58 14.32
C ALA A 56 -1.61 13.99 14.73
N ARG A 57 -0.71 14.96 14.85
CA ARG A 57 -1.05 16.37 15.07
C ARG A 57 -1.38 17.14 13.78
N ILE A 58 -1.08 16.56 12.62
CA ILE A 58 -1.44 17.10 11.31
C ILE A 58 -2.79 16.53 10.87
N PHE A 59 -2.91 15.22 10.94
CA PHE A 59 -4.09 14.49 10.49
C PHE A 59 -5.06 14.23 11.64
N ARG A 60 -6.35 14.48 11.42
CA ARG A 60 -7.43 14.00 12.31
C ARG A 60 -7.57 12.50 12.15
N THR A 61 -6.82 11.75 12.94
CA THR A 61 -6.69 10.32 12.74
C THR A 61 -6.47 9.57 14.04
N THR A 62 -6.57 8.26 13.98
CA THR A 62 -6.20 7.37 15.07
C THR A 62 -4.76 6.91 14.89
N LEU A 63 -3.96 7.05 15.93
CA LEU A 63 -2.62 6.51 16.03
C LEU A 63 -2.68 5.14 16.70
N HIS A 64 -2.02 4.16 16.12
CA HIS A 64 -1.93 2.80 16.64
C HIS A 64 -0.47 2.38 16.81
N GLN A 65 -0.23 1.39 17.67
CA GLN A 65 1.08 0.76 17.80
C GLN A 65 0.98 -0.76 17.78
N GLN A 66 2.05 -1.39 17.38
CA GLN A 66 2.18 -2.85 17.39
C GLN A 66 3.63 -3.24 17.66
N PRO A 67 3.90 -4.18 18.58
CA PRO A 67 5.21 -4.80 18.70
C PRO A 67 5.57 -5.54 17.40
N VAL A 68 6.75 -5.25 16.85
CA VAL A 68 7.31 -5.97 15.71
C VAL A 68 8.75 -6.34 16.06
N ARG A 69 9.00 -7.61 16.28
CA ARG A 69 10.28 -8.11 16.83
C ARG A 69 10.62 -7.35 18.12
N ASP A 70 11.78 -6.72 18.20
CA ASP A 70 12.30 -6.03 19.39
C ASP A 70 11.98 -4.53 19.42
N SER A 71 11.06 -4.06 18.57
CA SER A 71 10.71 -2.64 18.46
C SER A 71 9.20 -2.42 18.33
N LEU A 72 8.76 -1.20 18.64
CA LEU A 72 7.40 -0.75 18.36
C LEU A 72 7.34 -0.14 16.96
N ARG A 73 6.33 -0.54 16.19
CA ARG A 73 5.95 0.11 14.95
C ARG A 73 4.67 0.89 15.19
N TYR A 74 4.63 2.10 14.68
CA TYR A 74 3.48 2.99 14.77
C TYR A 74 2.74 3.02 13.43
N PHE A 75 1.43 3.30 13.50
CA PHE A 75 0.56 3.35 12.33
C PHE A 75 -0.33 4.58 12.43
N VAL A 76 -0.14 5.52 11.53
CA VAL A 76 -0.97 6.70 11.35
C VAL A 76 -2.02 6.37 10.30
N LEU A 77 -3.27 6.20 10.71
CA LEU A 77 -4.33 5.86 9.76
C LEU A 77 -4.62 7.05 8.84
N LEU A 78 -4.84 6.77 7.56
CA LEU A 78 -5.17 7.75 6.55
C LEU A 78 -6.62 7.56 6.08
N GLY A 79 -7.56 7.84 6.98
CA GLY A 79 -8.98 7.72 6.72
C GLY A 79 -9.72 7.06 7.88
N GLU A 80 -11.05 7.06 7.80
CA GLU A 80 -11.91 6.29 8.68
C GLU A 80 -11.86 4.81 8.27
N LEU A 81 -12.03 3.92 9.24
CA LEU A 81 -12.15 2.48 8.98
C LEU A 81 -13.47 2.21 8.25
N PRO A 82 -13.45 1.87 6.97
CA PRO A 82 -14.67 1.50 6.27
C PRO A 82 -15.21 0.17 6.80
N ALA A 83 -16.45 -0.16 6.42
CA ALA A 83 -17.09 -1.41 6.82
C ALA A 83 -16.31 -2.66 6.36
N ASP A 84 -15.58 -2.57 5.24
CA ASP A 84 -14.66 -3.61 4.75
C ASP A 84 -13.30 -3.60 5.48
N ARG A 85 -13.10 -2.63 6.37
CA ARG A 85 -11.97 -2.53 7.29
C ARG A 85 -10.60 -2.39 6.62
N GLN A 86 -10.56 -1.86 5.42
CA GLN A 86 -9.34 -1.48 4.72
C GLN A 86 -9.18 0.03 4.72
N VAL A 87 -8.21 0.51 5.45
CA VAL A 87 -7.84 1.92 5.49
C VAL A 87 -6.36 2.05 5.18
N GLY A 88 -6.00 3.05 4.38
CA GLY A 88 -4.61 3.40 4.15
C GLY A 88 -3.94 3.87 5.43
N TYR A 89 -2.62 3.73 5.51
CA TYR A 89 -1.85 4.20 6.66
C TYR A 89 -0.40 4.52 6.31
N VAL A 90 0.26 5.24 7.18
CA VAL A 90 1.72 5.34 7.21
C VAL A 90 2.23 4.47 8.36
N ALA A 91 3.01 3.45 8.04
CA ALA A 91 3.73 2.66 9.03
C ALA A 91 5.06 3.35 9.34
N ILE A 92 5.41 3.47 10.62
CA ILE A 92 6.61 4.18 11.08
C ILE A 92 7.42 3.24 11.95
N GLY A 93 8.62 2.92 11.51
CA GLY A 93 9.53 2.01 12.19
C GLY A 93 10.90 2.62 12.49
N ALA A 94 11.63 2.01 13.43
CA ALA A 94 12.99 2.43 13.76
C ALA A 94 13.96 2.09 12.62
N GLY A 95 14.79 3.06 12.25
CA GLY A 95 15.81 2.91 11.21
C GLY A 95 16.99 2.02 11.60
N GLN A 96 17.20 1.76 12.87
CA GLN A 96 18.33 0.96 13.38
C GLN A 96 19.68 1.44 12.81
N GLY A 97 19.91 2.75 12.86
CA GLY A 97 21.13 3.39 12.33
C GLY A 97 21.09 3.73 10.83
N ARG A 98 20.05 3.35 10.11
CA ARG A 98 19.83 3.80 8.72
C ARG A 98 19.38 5.25 8.68
N ALA A 99 19.73 5.96 7.62
CA ALA A 99 19.20 7.30 7.36
C ALA A 99 17.67 7.25 7.21
N PRO A 100 16.95 8.32 7.64
CA PRO A 100 15.52 8.42 7.43
C PRO A 100 15.14 8.29 5.95
N SER A 101 14.12 7.50 5.68
CA SER A 101 13.68 7.24 4.29
C SER A 101 12.28 6.64 4.26
N ILE A 102 11.65 6.67 3.08
CA ILE A 102 10.50 5.83 2.79
C ILE A 102 11.04 4.48 2.34
N GLY A 103 10.79 3.45 3.15
CA GLY A 103 11.37 2.11 2.98
C GLY A 103 10.67 1.30 1.89
N HIS A 104 9.33 1.36 1.84
CA HIS A 104 8.54 0.73 0.79
C HIS A 104 7.17 1.38 0.64
N TYR A 105 6.51 1.05 -0.45
CA TYR A 105 5.10 1.34 -0.67
C TYR A 105 4.34 0.04 -0.93
N CYS A 106 3.07 -0.01 -0.53
CA CYS A 106 2.24 -1.20 -0.67
C CYS A 106 1.12 -0.99 -1.68
N VAL A 107 0.98 -1.95 -2.60
CA VAL A 107 -0.15 -2.07 -3.50
C VAL A 107 -0.95 -3.32 -3.12
N LEU A 108 -2.25 -3.14 -2.93
CA LEU A 108 -3.13 -4.28 -2.74
C LEU A 108 -3.42 -4.95 -4.08
N ALA A 109 -3.30 -6.27 -4.10
CA ALA A 109 -3.66 -7.12 -5.23
C ALA A 109 -5.03 -7.78 -5.00
N GLN A 110 -5.84 -7.90 -6.06
CA GLN A 110 -7.11 -8.64 -5.98
C GLN A 110 -6.87 -10.13 -5.68
N THR A 111 -5.84 -10.68 -6.30
CA THR A 111 -5.34 -12.02 -6.03
C THR A 111 -3.83 -11.98 -5.96
N TYR A 112 -3.26 -12.65 -4.95
CA TYR A 112 -1.82 -12.72 -4.81
C TYR A 112 -1.38 -14.12 -4.37
N ASN A 113 -0.55 -14.72 -5.20
CA ASN A 113 0.23 -15.90 -4.87
C ASN A 113 1.70 -15.59 -5.20
N ARG A 114 2.57 -15.71 -4.23
CA ARG A 114 3.98 -15.33 -4.34
C ARG A 114 4.72 -16.04 -5.46
N ASP A 115 4.55 -17.36 -5.54
CA ASP A 115 5.27 -18.19 -6.52
C ASP A 115 4.76 -17.95 -7.94
N ALA A 116 3.45 -17.81 -8.10
CA ALA A 116 2.84 -17.46 -9.38
C ALA A 116 3.28 -16.05 -9.84
N PHE A 117 3.35 -15.08 -8.91
CA PHE A 117 3.85 -13.74 -9.24
C PHE A 117 5.33 -13.75 -9.63
N ALA A 118 6.18 -14.47 -8.88
CA ALA A 118 7.59 -14.67 -9.25
C ALA A 118 7.74 -15.32 -10.63
N ALA A 119 6.89 -16.30 -10.95
CA ALA A 119 6.88 -16.94 -12.27
C ALA A 119 6.47 -15.97 -13.39
N ALA A 120 5.44 -15.16 -13.13
CA ALA A 120 4.99 -14.14 -14.09
C ALA A 120 6.06 -13.06 -14.36
N LEU A 121 6.75 -12.59 -13.31
CA LEU A 121 7.89 -11.67 -13.46
C LEU A 121 9.02 -12.29 -14.28
N ARG A 122 9.40 -13.53 -13.98
CA ARG A 122 10.44 -14.25 -14.77
C ARG A 122 10.04 -14.39 -16.24
N ALA A 123 8.80 -14.76 -16.51
CA ALA A 123 8.30 -14.89 -17.88
C ALA A 123 8.34 -13.56 -18.64
N ALA A 124 8.20 -12.44 -17.94
CA ALA A 124 8.31 -11.08 -18.47
C ALA A 124 9.77 -10.56 -18.52
N GLY A 125 10.77 -11.34 -18.08
CA GLY A 125 12.18 -10.92 -18.03
C GLY A 125 12.46 -9.86 -16.96
N LEU A 126 11.64 -9.79 -15.91
CA LEU A 126 11.72 -8.79 -14.85
C LEU A 126 12.39 -9.34 -13.58
N PRO A 127 12.89 -8.46 -12.66
CA PRO A 127 13.34 -8.87 -11.35
C PRO A 127 12.26 -9.71 -10.65
N SER A 128 12.60 -10.95 -10.29
CA SER A 128 11.61 -11.94 -9.85
C SER A 128 11.94 -12.61 -8.51
N GLN A 129 12.91 -12.05 -7.80
CA GLN A 129 13.30 -12.53 -6.47
C GLN A 129 12.79 -11.57 -5.41
N ALA A 130 11.91 -12.07 -4.55
CA ALA A 130 11.44 -11.29 -3.41
C ALA A 130 12.56 -11.09 -2.37
N THR A 131 12.62 -9.92 -1.77
CA THR A 131 13.65 -9.53 -0.79
C THR A 131 13.33 -9.98 0.63
N ALA A 132 12.06 -10.31 0.93
CA ALA A 132 11.64 -10.80 2.23
C ALA A 132 10.94 -12.16 2.15
N PRO A 133 11.12 -13.04 3.16
CA PRO A 133 10.40 -14.31 3.24
C PRO A 133 8.92 -14.09 3.64
N GLY A 134 8.11 -15.12 3.45
CA GLY A 134 6.72 -15.15 3.94
C GLY A 134 5.66 -14.86 2.87
N PRO A 135 4.39 -14.82 3.25
CA PRO A 135 3.27 -14.68 2.33
C PRO A 135 3.12 -13.26 1.77
N ILE A 136 3.67 -12.26 2.45
CA ILE A 136 3.71 -10.87 1.99
C ILE A 136 4.87 -10.74 1.02
N GLY A 137 4.61 -10.28 -0.21
CA GLY A 137 5.66 -10.09 -1.19
C GLY A 137 6.35 -8.75 -1.02
N MET A 138 7.68 -8.78 -0.92
CA MET A 138 8.54 -7.60 -1.04
C MET A 138 9.34 -7.76 -2.32
N TRP A 139 9.08 -6.91 -3.30
CA TRP A 139 9.60 -7.04 -4.65
C TRP A 139 10.37 -5.79 -5.06
N PRO A 140 11.65 -5.92 -5.38
CA PRO A 140 12.42 -4.78 -5.86
C PRO A 140 12.01 -4.43 -7.30
N ASP A 141 11.90 -3.14 -7.57
CA ASP A 141 11.87 -2.65 -8.94
C ASP A 141 13.29 -2.68 -9.56
N PRO A 142 13.49 -2.26 -10.83
CA PRO A 142 14.82 -2.25 -11.44
C PRO A 142 15.89 -1.41 -10.74
N ASP A 143 15.47 -0.47 -9.88
CA ASP A 143 16.37 0.36 -9.06
C ASP A 143 16.51 -0.15 -7.62
N GLY A 144 15.86 -1.28 -7.28
CA GLY A 144 15.85 -1.85 -5.94
C GLY A 144 14.84 -1.19 -5.00
N LEU A 145 13.92 -0.36 -5.52
CA LEU A 145 12.87 0.24 -4.72
C LEU A 145 11.81 -0.82 -4.36
N GLU A 146 11.48 -0.89 -3.09
CA GLU A 146 10.65 -1.97 -2.56
C GLU A 146 9.15 -1.71 -2.78
N LEU A 147 8.54 -2.56 -3.60
CA LEU A 147 7.09 -2.71 -3.71
C LEU A 147 6.64 -3.85 -2.79
N GLN A 148 5.78 -3.56 -1.85
CA GLN A 148 5.05 -4.59 -1.12
C GLN A 148 3.76 -4.96 -1.85
N LEU A 149 3.54 -6.26 -2.04
CA LEU A 149 2.27 -6.80 -2.52
C LEU A 149 1.57 -7.57 -1.41
N PHE A 150 0.29 -7.33 -1.28
CA PHE A 150 -0.54 -7.98 -0.29
C PHE A 150 -1.95 -8.21 -0.85
N GLN A 151 -2.50 -9.40 -0.62
CA GLN A 151 -3.92 -9.68 -0.81
C GLN A 151 -4.59 -9.66 0.54
N PRO A 152 -5.48 -8.69 0.81
CA PRO A 152 -6.16 -8.65 2.08
C PRO A 152 -7.06 -9.88 2.23
N PRO A 153 -7.01 -10.61 3.35
CA PRO A 153 -8.01 -11.61 3.65
C PRO A 153 -9.36 -10.93 3.86
N ALA A 154 -10.44 -11.61 3.48
CA ALA A 154 -11.79 -11.14 3.73
C ALA A 154 -11.95 -10.84 5.23
N GLY A 155 -12.40 -9.62 5.55
CA GLY A 155 -12.60 -9.19 6.93
C GLY A 155 -11.32 -8.83 7.70
N LEU A 156 -10.15 -8.72 7.06
CA LEU A 156 -8.94 -8.25 7.73
C LEU A 156 -9.13 -6.82 8.22
N VAL A 157 -8.99 -6.65 9.51
CA VAL A 157 -8.97 -5.35 10.17
C VAL A 157 -7.53 -5.01 10.48
N THR A 158 -6.90 -4.22 9.64
CA THR A 158 -5.55 -3.72 9.93
C THR A 158 -5.50 -3.07 11.32
N ALA A 159 -6.55 -2.34 11.72
CA ALA A 159 -6.65 -1.72 13.02
C ALA A 159 -7.01 -2.67 14.18
N ALA A 160 -7.66 -3.81 13.95
CA ALA A 160 -8.06 -4.71 15.04
C ALA A 160 -6.89 -5.39 15.74
N VAL A 161 -5.75 -5.48 15.07
CA VAL A 161 -4.53 -6.06 15.65
C VAL A 161 -3.58 -5.04 16.25
N LYS A 162 -3.97 -3.76 16.27
CA LYS A 162 -3.16 -2.64 16.73
C LYS A 162 -3.81 -1.96 17.92
N SER A 163 -3.03 -1.66 18.94
CA SER A 163 -3.53 -0.92 20.11
C SER A 163 -3.64 0.57 19.77
N PRO A 164 -4.82 1.19 19.95
CA PRO A 164 -4.96 2.63 19.79
C PRO A 164 -4.15 3.37 20.86
N LEU A 165 -3.61 4.52 20.48
CA LEU A 165 -2.87 5.41 21.36
C LEU A 165 -3.57 6.76 21.44
N PRO A 166 -3.61 7.38 22.63
CA PRO A 166 -4.05 8.76 22.74
C PRO A 166 -3.09 9.68 21.98
N VAL A 167 -3.65 10.70 21.34
CA VAL A 167 -2.91 11.76 20.64
C VAL A 167 -3.19 13.06 21.36
N ASP A 168 -2.13 13.79 21.73
CA ASP A 168 -2.22 15.11 22.30
C ASP A 168 -2.53 16.14 21.20
N GLY A 169 -3.69 16.77 21.28
CA GLY A 169 -4.15 17.76 20.32
C GLY A 169 -4.88 17.17 19.11
N GLU A 170 -5.63 18.04 18.44
CA GLU A 170 -6.38 17.65 17.24
C GLU A 170 -5.61 17.96 15.98
N GLY A 171 -5.64 17.05 15.03
CA GLY A 171 -5.19 17.30 13.67
C GLY A 171 -6.03 18.37 12.98
N VAL A 172 -5.52 18.99 11.93
CA VAL A 172 -6.19 20.09 11.23
C VAL A 172 -6.86 19.67 9.93
N VAL A 173 -6.50 18.52 9.37
CA VAL A 173 -7.09 17.97 8.14
C VAL A 173 -7.51 16.52 8.34
N SER A 174 -8.58 16.10 7.66
CA SER A 174 -9.04 14.69 7.70
C SER A 174 -8.50 13.94 6.49
N PRO A 175 -7.65 12.93 6.70
CA PRO A 175 -7.08 12.16 5.60
C PRO A 175 -8.13 11.20 5.02
N LEU A 176 -8.06 10.99 3.70
CA LEU A 176 -8.94 10.11 2.94
C LEU A 176 -8.18 8.96 2.24
N GLY A 177 -6.90 8.82 2.52
CA GLY A 177 -6.03 7.79 1.96
C GLY A 177 -4.81 8.34 1.26
N VAL A 178 -3.97 7.42 0.80
CA VAL A 178 -2.82 7.74 -0.05
C VAL A 178 -3.32 8.19 -1.42
N ASP A 179 -2.77 9.29 -1.92
CA ASP A 179 -3.00 9.73 -3.30
C ASP A 179 -1.98 9.08 -4.25
N HIS A 180 -0.71 9.33 -3.97
CA HIS A 180 0.35 8.79 -4.80
C HIS A 180 1.68 8.62 -4.04
N VAL A 181 2.58 7.90 -4.70
CA VAL A 181 4.01 7.90 -4.42
C VAL A 181 4.77 8.38 -5.63
N LEU A 182 5.84 9.15 -5.43
CA LEU A 182 6.79 9.52 -6.48
C LEU A 182 8.10 8.76 -6.27
N LEU A 183 8.55 8.10 -7.31
CA LEU A 183 9.81 7.36 -7.33
C LEU A 183 10.82 8.14 -8.15
N HIS A 184 11.97 8.45 -7.58
CA HIS A 184 13.15 8.87 -8.31
C HIS A 184 13.87 7.62 -8.81
N VAL A 185 13.98 7.50 -10.13
CA VAL A 185 14.56 6.34 -10.81
C VAL A 185 15.84 6.73 -11.55
N SER A 186 16.77 5.81 -11.66
CA SER A 186 18.05 6.06 -12.33
C SER A 186 17.93 6.05 -13.86
N ASN A 187 16.97 5.29 -14.40
CA ASN A 187 16.69 5.16 -15.84
C ASN A 187 15.20 5.06 -16.07
N LEU A 188 14.60 6.14 -16.59
CA LEU A 188 13.16 6.24 -16.77
C LEU A 188 12.60 5.20 -17.77
N ASP A 189 13.32 4.94 -18.86
CA ASP A 189 12.82 3.99 -19.88
C ASP A 189 12.80 2.56 -19.34
N ARG A 190 13.82 2.16 -18.58
CA ARG A 190 13.86 0.86 -17.91
C ARG A 190 12.74 0.73 -16.89
N SER A 191 12.50 1.76 -16.09
CA SER A 191 11.42 1.76 -15.11
C SER A 191 10.05 1.78 -15.77
N LEU A 192 9.85 2.55 -16.86
CA LEU A 192 8.61 2.52 -17.64
C LEU A 192 8.32 1.11 -18.19
N ALA A 193 9.32 0.41 -18.73
CA ALA A 193 9.14 -0.95 -19.23
C ALA A 193 8.66 -1.89 -18.08
N TYR A 194 9.28 -1.78 -16.90
CA TYR A 194 8.88 -2.55 -15.71
C TYR A 194 7.44 -2.25 -15.30
N TYR A 195 7.09 -0.98 -15.10
CA TYR A 195 5.77 -0.59 -14.59
C TYR A 195 4.65 -0.82 -15.63
N ARG A 196 4.95 -0.74 -16.94
CA ARG A 196 4.03 -1.16 -18.00
C ARG A 196 3.74 -2.65 -17.97
N ALA A 197 4.76 -3.47 -17.76
CA ALA A 197 4.56 -4.91 -17.60
C ALA A 197 3.77 -5.23 -16.33
N LEU A 198 4.05 -4.51 -15.24
CA LEU A 198 3.42 -4.74 -13.94
C LEU A 198 1.95 -4.29 -13.89
N TYR A 199 1.62 -3.11 -14.42
CA TYR A 199 0.28 -2.52 -14.31
C TYR A 199 -0.47 -2.39 -15.64
N GLY A 200 0.17 -2.71 -16.75
CA GLY A 200 -0.38 -2.59 -18.09
C GLY A 200 -0.13 -1.21 -18.70
N ALA A 201 0.03 -1.17 -20.02
CA ALA A 201 0.21 0.08 -20.76
C ALA A 201 -0.98 1.03 -20.63
N SER A 202 -2.20 0.50 -20.47
CA SER A 202 -3.42 1.30 -20.24
C SER A 202 -3.45 2.04 -18.91
N ALA A 203 -2.65 1.64 -17.96
CA ALA A 203 -2.50 2.35 -16.68
C ALA A 203 -1.63 3.60 -16.80
N GLU A 204 -0.73 3.66 -17.79
CA GLU A 204 0.14 4.81 -18.01
C GLU A 204 -0.66 6.03 -18.46
N ARG A 205 -0.29 7.18 -17.96
CA ARG A 205 -0.87 8.48 -18.30
C ARG A 205 0.16 9.33 -19.03
N PRO A 206 -0.26 10.33 -19.82
CA PRO A 206 0.62 11.31 -20.40
C PRO A 206 1.53 11.92 -19.33
N ARG A 207 2.76 12.27 -19.71
CA ARG A 207 3.68 12.96 -18.82
C ARG A 207 3.10 14.30 -18.38
N ASP A 208 3.31 14.64 -17.12
CA ASP A 208 2.95 15.96 -16.62
C ASP A 208 3.92 17.05 -17.11
N ALA A 209 3.63 18.31 -16.78
CA ALA A 209 4.45 19.45 -17.17
C ALA A 209 5.91 19.38 -16.66
N SER A 210 6.15 18.58 -15.62
CA SER A 210 7.49 18.33 -15.07
C SER A 210 8.20 17.16 -15.75
N GLY A 211 7.57 16.51 -16.74
CA GLY A 211 8.10 15.34 -17.45
C GLY A 211 7.97 14.01 -16.69
N ARG A 212 7.26 13.98 -15.57
CA ARG A 212 6.99 12.78 -14.78
C ARG A 212 6.02 11.86 -15.51
N ALA A 213 6.30 10.57 -15.49
CA ALA A 213 5.37 9.56 -15.96
C ALA A 213 4.52 9.06 -14.80
N TRP A 214 3.25 8.77 -15.04
CA TRP A 214 2.30 8.35 -14.03
C TRP A 214 1.61 7.05 -14.42
N PHE A 215 1.45 6.15 -13.45
CA PHE A 215 0.61 4.95 -13.57
C PHE A 215 -0.60 5.09 -12.67
N GLN A 216 -1.79 5.06 -13.30
CA GLN A 216 -3.05 5.09 -12.58
C GLN A 216 -3.38 3.70 -12.05
N LEU A 217 -3.57 3.59 -10.74
CA LEU A 217 -4.04 2.40 -10.08
C LEU A 217 -5.53 2.53 -9.68
N ALA A 218 -6.07 1.47 -9.11
CA ALA A 218 -7.42 1.50 -8.58
C ALA A 218 -7.58 2.55 -7.46
N ARG A 219 -8.83 2.89 -7.13
CA ARG A 219 -9.22 3.88 -6.09
C ARG A 219 -8.59 5.26 -6.30
N GLY A 220 -8.29 5.62 -7.55
CA GLY A 220 -7.72 6.92 -7.89
C GLY A 220 -6.26 7.11 -7.40
N THR A 221 -5.59 6.07 -6.94
CA THR A 221 -4.19 6.14 -6.50
C THR A 221 -3.21 6.08 -7.68
N ARG A 222 -1.98 6.57 -7.51
CA ARG A 222 -1.02 6.69 -8.61
C ARG A 222 0.41 6.38 -8.16
N ILE A 223 1.23 5.91 -9.09
CA ILE A 223 2.68 5.83 -8.95
C ILE A 223 3.30 6.75 -9.99
N GLY A 224 4.14 7.69 -9.54
CA GLY A 224 4.90 8.60 -10.39
C GLY A 224 6.35 8.15 -10.52
N LEU A 225 6.92 8.36 -11.71
CA LEU A 225 8.34 8.11 -12.01
C LEU A 225 8.98 9.41 -12.50
N GLU A 226 10.11 9.75 -11.90
CA GLU A 226 10.93 10.89 -12.30
C GLU A 226 12.39 10.45 -12.37
N GLN A 227 13.04 10.68 -13.51
CA GLN A 227 14.46 10.38 -13.62
C GLN A 227 15.29 11.35 -12.81
N THR A 228 16.24 10.82 -12.04
CA THR A 228 17.17 11.62 -11.24
C THR A 228 18.63 11.29 -11.58
N ALA A 229 19.50 12.29 -11.46
CA ALA A 229 20.95 12.06 -11.48
C ALA A 229 21.47 11.54 -10.13
N GLY A 230 20.68 11.63 -9.07
CA GLY A 230 21.01 11.15 -7.72
C GLY A 230 20.65 9.67 -7.52
N ALA A 231 20.79 9.21 -6.30
CA ALA A 231 20.39 7.87 -5.92
C ALA A 231 18.87 7.67 -6.09
N ALA A 232 18.49 6.49 -6.63
CA ALA A 232 17.10 6.10 -6.71
C ALA A 232 16.49 5.98 -5.29
N ARG A 233 15.25 6.44 -5.13
CA ARG A 233 14.53 6.41 -3.86
C ARG A 233 13.04 6.61 -4.05
N ILE A 234 12.25 6.24 -3.07
CA ILE A 234 10.88 6.75 -2.94
C ILE A 234 11.01 8.20 -2.48
N ALA A 235 10.71 9.15 -3.37
CA ALA A 235 11.04 10.57 -3.18
C ALA A 235 10.07 11.28 -2.25
N HIS A 236 8.78 11.03 -2.42
CA HIS A 236 7.71 11.50 -1.54
C HIS A 236 6.45 10.66 -1.67
N TYR A 237 5.54 10.88 -0.76
CA TYR A 237 4.17 10.40 -0.87
C TYR A 237 3.17 11.54 -0.69
N ALA A 238 1.97 11.35 -1.19
CA ALA A 238 0.89 12.30 -1.06
C ALA A 238 -0.32 11.69 -0.37
N VAL A 239 -0.98 12.52 0.46
CA VAL A 239 -2.20 12.18 1.20
C VAL A 239 -3.34 13.04 0.71
N ARG A 240 -4.46 12.43 0.34
CA ARG A 240 -5.71 13.14 0.06
C ARG A 240 -6.40 13.52 1.35
N VAL A 241 -6.94 14.72 1.42
CA VAL A 241 -7.67 15.23 2.57
C VAL A 241 -8.94 15.94 2.17
N SER A 242 -9.92 15.99 3.08
CA SER A 242 -11.11 16.83 2.96
C SER A 242 -11.71 17.05 4.38
N PRO A 243 -12.07 18.29 4.75
CA PRO A 243 -11.82 19.53 4.02
C PRO A 243 -10.33 19.89 3.96
N PHE A 244 -9.98 20.80 3.03
CA PHE A 244 -8.62 21.29 2.87
C PHE A 244 -8.57 22.78 3.19
N ASP A 245 -7.90 23.12 4.27
CA ASP A 245 -7.57 24.51 4.63
C ASP A 245 -6.05 24.67 4.57
N ARG A 246 -5.58 25.30 3.47
CA ARG A 246 -4.16 25.55 3.24
C ARG A 246 -3.53 26.37 4.34
N GLY A 247 -4.25 27.40 4.83
CA GLY A 247 -3.76 28.31 5.86
C GLY A 247 -3.57 27.59 7.20
N ALA A 248 -4.61 26.93 7.67
CA ALA A 248 -4.58 26.17 8.91
C ALA A 248 -3.50 25.08 8.87
N LEU A 249 -3.41 24.32 7.77
CA LEU A 249 -2.40 23.28 7.60
C LEU A 249 -0.99 23.86 7.61
N THR A 250 -0.74 24.95 6.87
CA THR A 250 0.57 25.59 6.80
C THR A 250 1.01 26.14 8.17
N ASN A 251 0.10 26.75 8.91
CA ASN A 251 0.38 27.24 10.26
C ASN A 251 0.71 26.10 11.21
N ARG A 252 -0.09 25.03 11.21
CA ARG A 252 0.16 23.85 12.04
C ARG A 252 1.52 23.22 11.72
N LEU A 253 1.88 23.08 10.46
CA LEU A 253 3.18 22.53 10.05
C LEU A 253 4.35 23.38 10.60
N ARG A 254 4.24 24.71 10.54
CA ARG A 254 5.25 25.62 11.12
C ARG A 254 5.34 25.52 12.64
N GLU A 255 4.22 25.43 13.33
CA GLU A 255 4.15 25.20 14.79
C GLU A 255 4.83 23.91 15.20
N LEU A 256 4.72 22.87 14.38
CA LEU A 256 5.36 21.57 14.59
C LEU A 256 6.83 21.52 14.11
N GLY A 257 7.38 22.64 13.61
CA GLY A 257 8.77 22.71 13.15
C GLY A 257 9.02 22.11 11.75
N ALA A 258 7.96 21.74 11.00
CA ALA A 258 8.13 21.23 9.65
C ALA A 258 8.58 22.32 8.68
N ARG A 259 9.41 21.96 7.72
CA ARG A 259 9.83 22.85 6.66
C ARG A 259 8.80 22.83 5.51
N VAL A 260 7.91 23.83 5.48
CA VAL A 260 6.95 24.01 4.38
C VAL A 260 7.69 24.39 3.10
N LEU A 261 7.39 23.70 2.01
CA LEU A 261 8.01 23.89 0.70
C LEU A 261 7.10 24.71 -0.23
N PRO A 262 7.66 25.49 -1.16
CA PRO A 262 6.88 26.24 -2.13
C PRO A 262 6.05 25.31 -3.04
N ALA A 263 4.81 25.69 -3.30
CA ALA A 263 3.92 25.10 -4.30
C ALA A 263 3.02 26.24 -4.86
N PRO A 264 3.61 27.25 -5.54
CA PRO A 264 2.89 28.47 -5.90
C PRO A 264 1.78 28.22 -6.91
N ASP A 265 1.98 27.28 -7.84
CA ASP A 265 1.05 26.99 -8.94
C ASP A 265 0.02 25.89 -8.58
N GLU A 266 0.03 25.40 -7.35
CA GLU A 266 -0.82 24.32 -6.88
C GLU A 266 -1.59 24.77 -5.61
N PRO A 267 -2.71 25.51 -5.76
CA PRO A 267 -3.46 26.05 -4.63
C PRO A 267 -4.02 24.97 -3.69
N ASP A 268 -4.30 23.79 -4.23
CA ASP A 268 -4.88 22.64 -3.53
C ASP A 268 -3.83 21.68 -2.95
N VAL A 269 -2.59 22.15 -2.84
CA VAL A 269 -1.45 21.33 -2.38
C VAL A 269 -0.62 22.07 -1.35
N VAL A 270 -0.24 21.37 -0.29
CA VAL A 270 0.82 21.80 0.66
C VAL A 270 1.88 20.72 0.68
N ARG A 271 3.14 21.12 0.43
CA ARG A 271 4.32 20.26 0.55
C ARG A 271 5.14 20.62 1.75
N PHE A 272 5.66 19.64 2.42
CA PHE A 272 6.58 19.86 3.54
C PHE A 272 7.59 18.73 3.67
N ALA A 273 8.69 19.02 4.33
CA ALA A 273 9.59 18.02 4.89
C ALA A 273 9.35 17.97 6.40
N ASP A 274 9.20 16.76 6.95
CA ASP A 274 9.19 16.57 8.40
C ASP A 274 10.58 16.81 9.01
N ASP A 275 10.71 16.63 10.31
CA ASP A 275 11.96 16.80 11.06
C ASP A 275 13.05 15.79 10.65
N ASN A 276 12.67 14.70 10.02
CA ASN A 276 13.58 13.69 9.46
C ASN A 276 13.92 13.91 7.98
N GLY A 277 13.34 14.95 7.35
CA GLY A 277 13.52 15.24 5.93
C GLY A 277 12.63 14.40 4.99
N ILE A 278 11.69 13.64 5.52
CA ILE A 278 10.71 12.90 4.70
C ILE A 278 9.79 13.91 4.02
N LEU A 279 9.72 13.85 2.69
CA LEU A 279 8.86 14.73 1.91
C LEU A 279 7.44 14.19 1.83
N VAL A 280 6.49 15.05 2.18
CA VAL A 280 5.06 14.74 2.20
C VAL A 280 4.32 15.82 1.43
N GLU A 281 3.35 15.38 0.64
CA GLU A 281 2.38 16.24 -0.01
C GLU A 281 1.00 15.99 0.61
N VAL A 282 0.30 17.05 0.97
CA VAL A 282 -1.11 17.01 1.38
C VAL A 282 -1.90 17.76 0.34
N ARG A 283 -2.94 17.14 -0.20
CA ARG A 283 -3.72 17.71 -1.28
C ARG A 283 -5.21 17.54 -1.09
N LEU A 284 -5.96 18.52 -1.57
CA LEU A 284 -7.41 18.43 -1.63
C LEU A 284 -7.82 17.19 -2.44
N ALA A 285 -8.72 16.39 -1.90
CA ALA A 285 -9.34 15.31 -2.67
C ALA A 285 -10.16 15.90 -3.82
N SER A 286 -9.92 15.40 -5.04
CA SER A 286 -10.79 15.75 -6.17
C SER A 286 -12.21 15.27 -5.89
N ALA A 287 -13.21 16.06 -6.27
CA ALA A 287 -14.60 15.60 -6.25
C ALA A 287 -14.70 14.33 -7.12
N SER A 288 -15.21 13.26 -6.52
CA SER A 288 -15.45 11.97 -7.19
C SER A 288 -16.69 12.00 -8.06
#